data_142e2590f3ebb95296de6680ab2a97b5
#
_entry.id   142e2590f3ebb95296de6680ab2a97b5
#
_cell.length_a   1.000
_cell.length_b   1.000
_cell.length_c   1.000
_cell.angle_alpha   90.00
_cell.angle_beta   90.00
_cell.angle_gamma   90.00
#
_symmetry.space_group_name_H-M   'P 1'
#
loop_
_entity.id
_entity.type
_entity.pdbx_description
1 polymer ?
#
loop_
_entity_poly.entity_id
_entity_poly.type
_entity_poly.pdbx_seq_one_letter_code
_entity_poly.pdbx_strand_id
1 'polypeptide(L)'
;MTLYTNDYLEYYLTLVGWIINNGIWAMIAATGLFALPFCIIVIREWLKVRGEGADEGNKGVLSLARIETNIYVGYFVVALCGVPAVNVSFDSLAFDQSRSQQCQYNLPSPTETGWNKTFSSLAGKTAQIPLWWAFMHALSKALTSGAIAAIPCGTDLRQLRMDVDRTRINNPLLAQEVADFTHDCYGPSRARLFMRCLLYTSDA
;
A
#
# COMPACT_ATOMS: atom_id res chain seq x y z
N MET A 1 16.54 -7.14 -2.33
CA MET A 1 16.03 -6.30 -1.23
C MET A 1 14.89 -7.06 -0.58
N THR A 2 14.89 -7.20 0.75
CA THR A 2 13.83 -7.92 1.46
C THR A 2 12.82 -6.92 1.99
N LEU A 3 11.54 -7.14 1.70
CA LEU A 3 10.43 -6.34 2.22
C LEU A 3 9.78 -7.10 3.38
N TYR A 4 9.65 -6.43 4.52
CA TYR A 4 9.05 -7.04 5.71
C TYR A 4 7.55 -6.76 5.77
N THR A 5 6.77 -7.74 6.21
CA THR A 5 5.34 -7.66 6.43
C THR A 5 5.00 -8.11 7.85
N ASN A 6 4.01 -7.49 8.47
CA ASN A 6 3.66 -7.75 9.87
C ASN A 6 2.32 -8.50 10.01
N ASP A 7 1.55 -8.63 8.94
CA ASP A 7 0.28 -9.36 8.92
C ASP A 7 0.27 -10.40 7.80
N TYR A 8 -0.47 -11.49 8.00
CA TYR A 8 -0.59 -12.58 7.03
C TYR A 8 -1.22 -12.13 5.72
N LEU A 9 -2.29 -11.36 5.80
CA LEU A 9 -2.97 -10.86 4.61
C LEU A 9 -2.12 -9.83 3.88
N GLU A 10 -1.40 -8.97 4.60
CA GLU A 10 -0.45 -8.03 4.04
C GLU A 10 0.62 -8.72 3.19
N TYR A 11 1.14 -9.86 3.65
CA TYR A 11 2.13 -10.64 2.93
C TYR A 11 1.68 -10.95 1.48
N TYR A 12 0.44 -11.38 1.31
CA TYR A 12 -0.10 -11.69 -0.02
C TYR A 12 -0.52 -10.44 -0.78
N LEU A 13 -1.21 -9.50 -0.12
CA LEU A 13 -1.73 -8.30 -0.77
C LEU A 13 -0.62 -7.35 -1.23
N THR A 14 0.55 -7.37 -0.61
CA THR A 14 1.72 -6.60 -1.07
C THR A 14 2.11 -7.00 -2.49
N LEU A 15 2.20 -8.29 -2.79
CA LEU A 15 2.52 -8.75 -4.14
C LEU A 15 1.40 -8.43 -5.13
N VAL A 16 0.13 -8.67 -4.76
CA VAL A 16 -1.04 -8.33 -5.60
C VAL A 16 -1.06 -6.85 -5.94
N GLY A 17 -0.88 -5.99 -4.94
CA GLY A 17 -0.88 -4.54 -5.12
C GLY A 17 0.18 -4.08 -6.10
N TRP A 18 1.39 -4.63 -6.03
CA TRP A 18 2.47 -4.29 -6.95
C TRP A 18 2.28 -4.86 -8.35
N ILE A 19 1.67 -6.03 -8.50
CA ILE A 19 1.28 -6.57 -9.83
C ILE A 19 0.28 -5.62 -10.50
N ILE A 20 -0.74 -5.17 -9.75
CA ILE A 20 -1.74 -4.21 -10.25
C ILE A 20 -1.06 -2.88 -10.62
N ASN A 21 -0.19 -2.36 -9.76
CA ASN A 21 0.55 -1.12 -10.02
C ASN A 21 1.40 -1.22 -11.30
N ASN A 22 2.06 -2.35 -11.53
CA ASN A 22 2.83 -2.57 -12.76
C ASN A 22 1.94 -2.58 -14.01
N GLY A 23 0.75 -3.14 -13.92
CA GLY A 23 -0.24 -3.09 -15.00
C GLY A 23 -0.69 -1.65 -15.29
N ILE A 24 -0.95 -0.86 -14.27
CA ILE A 24 -1.30 0.56 -14.39
C ILE A 24 -0.13 1.35 -15.00
N TRP A 25 1.09 1.12 -14.52
CA TRP A 25 2.28 1.78 -15.07
C TRP A 25 2.49 1.43 -16.54
N ALA A 26 2.36 0.17 -16.92
CA ALA A 26 2.46 -0.26 -18.32
C ALA A 26 1.42 0.45 -19.21
N MET A 27 0.20 0.63 -18.73
CA MET A 27 -0.86 1.38 -19.42
C MET A 27 -0.50 2.86 -19.57
N ILE A 28 -0.02 3.51 -18.52
CA ILE A 28 0.42 4.91 -18.53
C ILE A 28 1.59 5.11 -19.49
N ALA A 29 2.55 4.17 -19.50
CA ALA A 29 3.69 4.21 -20.40
C ALA A 29 3.27 4.00 -21.86
N ALA A 30 2.42 3.01 -22.13
CA ALA A 30 1.93 2.70 -23.49
C ALA A 30 1.09 3.83 -24.10
N THR A 31 0.32 4.56 -23.28
CA THR A 31 -0.51 5.70 -23.73
C THR A 31 0.27 7.02 -23.78
N GLY A 32 1.49 7.07 -23.28
CA GLY A 32 2.28 8.30 -23.18
C GLY A 32 1.77 9.29 -22.13
N LEU A 33 0.81 8.89 -21.28
CA LEU A 33 0.25 9.78 -20.24
C LEU A 33 1.30 10.28 -19.24
N PHE A 34 2.42 9.57 -19.08
CA PHE A 34 3.54 10.04 -18.24
C PHE A 34 4.17 11.35 -18.75
N ALA A 35 4.02 11.68 -20.04
CA ALA A 35 4.54 12.92 -20.62
C ALA A 35 3.63 14.14 -20.36
N LEU A 36 2.36 13.92 -20.00
CA LEU A 36 1.37 14.99 -19.81
C LEU A 36 1.79 16.04 -18.76
N PRO A 37 2.33 15.67 -17.57
CA PRO A 37 2.83 16.66 -16.61
C PRO A 37 3.92 17.57 -17.18
N PHE A 38 4.81 17.03 -18.01
CA PHE A 38 5.88 17.81 -18.66
C PHE A 38 5.32 18.79 -19.67
N CYS A 39 4.32 18.38 -20.47
CA CYS A 39 3.61 19.27 -21.38
C CYS A 39 2.92 20.42 -20.62
N ILE A 40 2.28 20.11 -19.48
CA ILE A 40 1.64 21.13 -18.64
C ILE A 40 2.66 22.12 -18.09
N ILE A 41 3.83 21.67 -17.63
CA ILE A 41 4.91 22.53 -17.15
C ILE A 41 5.33 23.52 -18.25
N VAL A 42 5.61 23.01 -19.45
CA VAL A 42 6.03 23.85 -20.59
C VAL A 42 4.96 24.87 -20.96
N ILE A 43 3.69 24.43 -21.08
CA ILE A 43 2.57 25.31 -21.44
C ILE A 43 2.38 26.40 -20.37
N ARG A 44 2.43 26.02 -19.09
CA ARG A 44 2.25 26.95 -17.96
C ARG A 44 3.33 28.02 -17.94
N GLU A 45 4.59 27.67 -18.09
CA GLU A 45 5.69 28.63 -18.14
C GLU A 45 5.62 29.53 -19.40
N TRP A 46 5.26 28.94 -20.55
CA TRP A 46 5.07 29.70 -21.78
C TRP A 46 3.96 30.76 -21.66
N LEU A 47 2.81 30.38 -21.08
CA LEU A 47 1.71 31.31 -20.84
C LEU A 47 2.08 32.41 -19.86
N LYS A 48 2.87 32.10 -18.83
CA LYS A 48 3.36 33.06 -17.85
C LYS A 48 4.26 34.12 -18.50
N VAL A 49 5.23 33.70 -19.30
CA VAL A 49 6.12 34.61 -20.02
C VAL A 49 5.34 35.51 -20.98
N ARG A 50 4.34 34.96 -21.67
CA ARG A 50 3.49 35.73 -22.57
C ARG A 50 2.63 36.77 -21.86
N GLY A 51 2.19 36.47 -20.62
CA GLY A 51 1.40 37.40 -19.80
C GLY A 51 2.22 38.52 -19.15
N GLU A 52 3.52 38.30 -18.92
CA GLU A 52 4.41 39.30 -18.29
C GLU A 52 4.95 40.37 -19.25
N GLY A 53 4.61 40.32 -20.57
CA GLY A 53 4.98 41.29 -21.58
C GLY A 53 6.43 41.18 -22.09
N ALA A 54 6.66 41.74 -23.30
CA ALA A 54 7.91 41.56 -24.05
C ALA A 54 9.07 42.51 -23.63
N ASP A 55 8.89 43.34 -22.61
CA ASP A 55 9.73 44.53 -22.40
C ASP A 55 11.08 44.31 -21.68
N GLU A 56 11.45 43.10 -21.30
CA GLU A 56 12.74 42.84 -20.67
C GLU A 56 13.47 41.66 -21.33
N GLY A 57 14.49 41.95 -22.13
CA GLY A 57 15.25 41.00 -22.94
C GLY A 57 15.91 39.82 -22.19
N ASN A 58 15.86 39.78 -20.87
CA ASN A 58 16.44 38.68 -20.05
C ASN A 58 15.40 37.68 -19.51
N LYS A 59 14.10 37.95 -19.65
CA LYS A 59 13.02 37.11 -19.16
C LYS A 59 12.93 35.76 -19.88
N GLY A 60 13.23 35.73 -21.18
CA GLY A 60 13.22 34.52 -21.97
C GLY A 60 14.26 33.50 -21.52
N VAL A 61 15.46 33.93 -21.17
CA VAL A 61 16.54 33.07 -20.66
C VAL A 61 16.20 32.52 -19.27
N LEU A 62 15.63 33.38 -18.41
CA LEU A 62 15.22 32.97 -17.06
C LEU A 62 14.06 31.97 -17.11
N SER A 63 13.13 32.14 -18.03
CA SER A 63 12.02 31.21 -18.25
C SER A 63 12.52 29.86 -18.74
N LEU A 64 13.46 29.85 -19.68
CA LEU A 64 14.07 28.62 -20.20
C LEU A 64 14.78 27.84 -19.08
N ALA A 65 15.55 28.52 -18.24
CA ALA A 65 16.22 27.91 -17.10
C ALA A 65 15.23 27.31 -16.06
N ARG A 66 14.08 27.99 -15.86
CA ARG A 66 13.01 27.44 -14.97
C ARG A 66 12.33 26.21 -15.58
N ILE A 67 12.04 26.23 -16.88
CA ILE A 67 11.48 25.08 -17.59
C ILE A 67 12.45 23.89 -17.47
N GLU A 68 13.72 24.12 -17.76
CA GLU A 68 14.77 23.10 -17.66
C GLU A 68 14.82 22.49 -16.26
N THR A 69 14.90 23.32 -15.21
CA THR A 69 14.93 22.85 -13.82
C THR A 69 13.68 22.05 -13.47
N ASN A 70 12.49 22.52 -13.84
CA ASN A 70 11.24 21.84 -13.55
C ASN A 70 11.14 20.50 -14.30
N ILE A 71 11.65 20.41 -15.53
CA ILE A 71 11.71 19.16 -16.29
C ILE A 71 12.66 18.17 -15.62
N TYR A 72 13.86 18.60 -15.18
CA TYR A 72 14.79 17.72 -14.47
C TYR A 72 14.20 17.20 -13.16
N VAL A 73 13.57 18.06 -12.36
CA VAL A 73 12.90 17.66 -11.13
C VAL A 73 11.76 16.68 -11.44
N GLY A 74 10.92 16.98 -12.43
CA GLY A 74 9.84 16.11 -12.86
C GLY A 74 10.34 14.74 -13.34
N TYR A 75 11.39 14.72 -14.16
CA TYR A 75 12.03 13.48 -14.60
C TYR A 75 12.57 12.66 -13.42
N PHE A 76 13.25 13.32 -12.50
CA PHE A 76 13.78 12.66 -11.29
C PHE A 76 12.67 12.03 -10.44
N VAL A 77 11.58 12.77 -10.25
CA VAL A 77 10.41 12.25 -9.52
C VAL A 77 9.80 11.05 -10.24
N VAL A 78 9.59 11.13 -11.55
CA VAL A 78 9.04 10.01 -12.33
C VAL A 78 9.97 8.80 -12.28
N ALA A 79 11.28 9.01 -12.41
CA ALA A 79 12.27 7.93 -12.37
C ALA A 79 12.30 7.22 -10.99
N LEU A 80 12.21 7.97 -9.89
CA LEU A 80 12.24 7.39 -8.55
C LEU A 80 10.89 6.82 -8.09
N CYS A 81 9.79 7.52 -8.39
CA CYS A 81 8.48 7.20 -7.83
C CYS A 81 7.57 6.43 -8.79
N GLY A 82 7.80 6.54 -10.10
CA GLY A 82 6.96 5.93 -11.13
C GLY A 82 7.56 4.68 -11.73
N VAL A 83 8.84 4.73 -12.13
CA VAL A 83 9.47 3.62 -12.87
C VAL A 83 9.69 2.42 -11.95
N PRO A 84 9.08 1.24 -12.27
CA PRO A 84 9.32 0.01 -11.54
C PRO A 84 10.79 -0.44 -11.71
N ALA A 85 11.53 -0.56 -10.59
CA ALA A 85 12.97 -0.84 -10.62
C ALA A 85 13.41 -2.02 -9.75
N VAL A 86 12.71 -2.28 -8.64
CA VAL A 86 13.08 -3.31 -7.65
C VAL A 86 12.16 -4.50 -7.77
N ASN A 87 12.71 -5.69 -8.02
CA ASN A 87 11.92 -6.92 -8.11
C ASN A 87 11.41 -7.37 -6.75
N VAL A 88 10.15 -7.76 -6.70
CA VAL A 88 9.46 -8.32 -5.54
C VAL A 88 8.77 -9.62 -5.92
N SER A 89 9.01 -10.64 -5.11
CA SER A 89 8.39 -11.97 -5.18
C SER A 89 8.14 -12.46 -3.77
N PHE A 90 7.45 -13.58 -3.61
CA PHE A 90 7.31 -14.20 -2.29
C PHE A 90 8.65 -14.54 -1.62
N ASP A 91 9.70 -14.82 -2.40
CA ASP A 91 11.04 -15.08 -1.86
C ASP A 91 11.71 -13.81 -1.30
N SER A 92 11.30 -12.63 -1.79
CA SER A 92 11.78 -11.32 -1.32
C SER A 92 10.92 -10.70 -0.23
N LEU A 93 9.76 -11.31 0.07
CA LEU A 93 8.88 -10.90 1.15
C LEU A 93 9.21 -11.72 2.39
N ALA A 94 9.46 -11.07 3.51
CA ALA A 94 9.70 -11.71 4.80
C ALA A 94 8.57 -11.33 5.78
N PHE A 95 8.00 -12.33 6.41
CA PHE A 95 7.07 -12.12 7.52
C PHE A 95 7.86 -11.85 8.80
N ASP A 96 7.61 -10.71 9.46
CA ASP A 96 8.31 -10.33 10.67
C ASP A 96 7.85 -11.16 11.86
N GLN A 97 8.71 -12.09 12.29
CA GLN A 97 8.50 -12.94 13.47
C GLN A 97 9.33 -12.50 14.69
N SER A 98 10.08 -11.41 14.59
CA SER A 98 11.01 -10.97 15.64
C SER A 98 10.30 -10.82 16.98
N ARG A 99 9.11 -10.24 16.99
CA ARG A 99 8.30 -10.08 18.20
C ARG A 99 7.81 -11.40 18.78
N SER A 100 7.36 -12.31 17.92
CA SER A 100 6.89 -13.63 18.34
C SER A 100 8.00 -14.42 18.99
N GLN A 101 9.19 -14.37 18.41
CA GLN A 101 10.38 -15.00 18.98
C GLN A 101 10.78 -14.38 20.33
N GLN A 102 10.75 -13.04 20.43
CA GLN A 102 11.04 -12.33 21.67
C GLN A 102 10.07 -12.71 22.81
N CYS A 103 8.79 -12.86 22.49
CA CYS A 103 7.75 -13.18 23.46
C CYS A 103 7.42 -14.68 23.54
N GLN A 104 8.19 -15.52 22.87
CA GLN A 104 8.02 -17.00 22.84
C GLN A 104 6.65 -17.47 22.31
N TYR A 105 6.09 -16.74 21.36
CA TYR A 105 4.87 -17.15 20.67
C TYR A 105 5.23 -18.03 19.47
N ASN A 106 4.46 -19.11 19.28
CA ASN A 106 4.60 -19.96 18.11
C ASN A 106 3.59 -19.50 17.03
N LEU A 107 4.03 -18.57 16.17
CA LEU A 107 3.22 -18.12 15.03
C LEU A 107 3.57 -18.94 13.79
N PRO A 108 2.58 -19.53 13.10
CA PRO A 108 2.82 -20.20 11.83
C PRO A 108 3.30 -19.22 10.78
N SER A 109 4.05 -19.71 9.80
CA SER A 109 4.43 -18.90 8.65
C SER A 109 3.20 -18.56 7.77
N PRO A 110 3.24 -17.49 6.96
CA PRO A 110 2.13 -17.18 6.05
C PRO A 110 1.76 -18.34 5.12
N THR A 111 2.74 -19.18 4.76
CA THR A 111 2.55 -20.34 3.89
C THR A 111 1.85 -21.52 4.58
N GLU A 112 1.79 -21.54 5.90
CA GLU A 112 1.12 -22.57 6.72
C GLU A 112 -0.31 -22.15 7.11
N THR A 113 -0.71 -20.95 6.73
CA THR A 113 -2.08 -20.45 6.90
C THR A 113 -2.94 -20.88 5.71
N GLY A 114 -4.26 -20.93 5.86
CA GLY A 114 -5.16 -21.28 4.74
C GLY A 114 -5.09 -20.29 3.55
N TRP A 115 -4.47 -19.14 3.73
CA TRP A 115 -4.30 -18.11 2.70
C TRP A 115 -3.45 -18.55 1.51
N ASN A 116 -2.49 -19.46 1.70
CA ASN A 116 -1.66 -19.99 0.62
C ASN A 116 -2.50 -20.68 -0.48
N LYS A 117 -3.61 -21.32 -0.12
CA LYS A 117 -4.53 -21.93 -1.10
C LYS A 117 -5.30 -20.88 -1.88
N THR A 118 -5.78 -19.84 -1.19
CA THR A 118 -6.53 -18.74 -1.81
C THR A 118 -5.67 -17.97 -2.82
N PHE A 119 -4.40 -17.75 -2.50
CA PHE A 119 -3.46 -17.01 -3.33
C PHE A 119 -2.49 -17.89 -4.12
N SER A 120 -2.84 -19.16 -4.35
CA SER A 120 -2.00 -20.12 -5.10
C SER A 120 -1.67 -19.64 -6.52
N SER A 121 -2.54 -18.86 -7.16
CA SER A 121 -2.32 -18.27 -8.49
C SER A 121 -1.18 -17.24 -8.55
N LEU A 122 -0.70 -16.77 -7.38
CA LEU A 122 0.41 -15.84 -7.28
C LEU A 122 1.76 -16.56 -7.13
N ALA A 123 1.77 -17.89 -6.96
CA ALA A 123 3.01 -18.65 -6.85
C ALA A 123 3.88 -18.43 -8.09
N GLY A 124 5.14 -18.07 -7.89
CA GLY A 124 6.08 -17.78 -8.97
C GLY A 124 5.86 -16.45 -9.71
N LYS A 125 4.86 -15.65 -9.32
CA LYS A 125 4.69 -14.30 -9.88
C LYS A 125 5.69 -13.34 -9.26
N THR A 126 6.15 -12.40 -10.08
CA THR A 126 7.03 -11.31 -9.68
C THR A 126 6.38 -9.98 -10.04
N ALA A 127 6.63 -8.98 -9.22
CA ALA A 127 6.27 -7.61 -9.48
C ALA A 127 7.50 -6.72 -9.35
N GLN A 128 7.40 -5.48 -9.78
CA GLN A 128 8.45 -4.49 -9.62
C GLN A 128 7.93 -3.29 -8.86
N ILE A 129 8.76 -2.74 -7.97
CA ILE A 129 8.42 -1.56 -7.16
C ILE A 129 9.32 -0.40 -7.58
N PRO A 130 8.82 0.83 -7.69
CA PRO A 130 9.66 2.02 -7.82
C PRO A 130 10.56 2.19 -6.58
N LEU A 131 11.76 2.71 -6.79
CA LEU A 131 12.80 2.80 -5.76
C LEU A 131 12.35 3.58 -4.53
N TRP A 132 11.66 4.69 -4.72
CA TRP A 132 11.12 5.51 -3.64
C TRP A 132 10.15 4.73 -2.73
N TRP A 133 9.22 3.98 -3.35
CA TRP A 133 8.26 3.19 -2.59
C TRP A 133 8.90 2.03 -1.84
N ALA A 134 9.95 1.42 -2.42
CA ALA A 134 10.73 0.40 -1.72
C ALA A 134 11.41 0.97 -0.48
N PHE A 135 11.98 2.18 -0.58
CA PHE A 135 12.58 2.90 0.55
C PHE A 135 11.53 3.26 1.61
N MET A 136 10.40 3.84 1.20
CA MET A 136 9.32 4.23 2.13
C MET A 136 8.69 3.02 2.82
N HIS A 137 8.55 1.90 2.11
CA HIS A 137 8.09 0.65 2.73
C HIS A 137 9.07 0.19 3.82
N ALA A 138 10.37 0.14 3.52
CA ALA A 138 11.38 -0.25 4.49
C ALA A 138 11.39 0.66 5.73
N LEU A 139 11.31 1.99 5.53
CA LEU A 139 11.24 2.96 6.61
C LEU A 139 9.98 2.78 7.47
N SER A 140 8.82 2.65 6.84
CA SER A 140 7.54 2.43 7.52
C SER A 140 7.58 1.15 8.36
N LYS A 141 8.12 0.07 7.82
CA LYS A 141 8.23 -1.21 8.54
C LYS A 141 9.23 -1.15 9.69
N ALA A 142 10.35 -0.46 9.52
CA ALA A 142 11.30 -0.25 10.62
C ALA A 142 10.64 0.50 11.80
N LEU A 143 9.87 1.56 11.51
CA LEU A 143 9.14 2.29 12.53
C LEU A 143 8.04 1.42 13.19
N THR A 144 7.29 0.67 12.39
CA THR A 144 6.24 -0.22 12.90
C THR A 144 6.83 -1.33 13.78
N SER A 145 7.90 -1.97 13.34
CA SER A 145 8.59 -3.01 14.13
C SER A 145 9.17 -2.44 15.42
N GLY A 146 9.73 -1.22 15.38
CA GLY A 146 10.19 -0.52 16.58
C GLY A 146 9.06 -0.21 17.57
N ALA A 147 7.91 0.25 17.08
CA ALA A 147 6.74 0.50 17.91
C ALA A 147 6.19 -0.79 18.53
N ILE A 148 6.09 -1.87 17.74
CA ILE A 148 5.65 -3.18 18.21
C ILE A 148 6.62 -3.73 19.26
N ALA A 149 7.93 -3.56 19.09
CA ALA A 149 8.93 -4.01 20.03
C ALA A 149 8.83 -3.31 21.41
N ALA A 150 8.31 -2.08 21.45
CA ALA A 150 8.09 -1.34 22.69
C ALA A 150 6.88 -1.82 23.51
N ILE A 151 5.97 -2.60 22.91
CA ILE A 151 4.79 -3.12 23.62
C ILE A 151 5.22 -4.28 24.54
N PRO A 152 4.81 -4.33 25.81
CA PRO A 152 5.10 -5.48 26.69
C PRO A 152 4.58 -6.81 26.10
N CYS A 153 5.28 -7.90 26.38
CA CYS A 153 4.78 -9.22 25.97
C CYS A 153 3.45 -9.52 26.66
N GLY A 154 2.45 -9.90 25.89
CA GLY A 154 1.11 -10.22 26.29
C GLY A 154 0.48 -11.12 25.24
N THR A 155 -0.83 -11.26 25.17
CA THR A 155 -1.53 -12.04 24.15
C THR A 155 -1.23 -11.48 22.75
N ASP A 156 -0.69 -12.30 21.84
CA ASP A 156 -0.47 -11.87 20.46
C ASP A 156 -1.82 -11.73 19.73
N LEU A 157 -2.16 -10.51 19.35
CA LEU A 157 -3.43 -10.21 18.68
C LEU A 157 -3.56 -10.92 17.32
N ARG A 158 -2.43 -11.24 16.67
CA ARG A 158 -2.42 -11.99 15.40
C ARG A 158 -2.83 -13.44 15.63
N GLN A 159 -2.27 -14.06 16.68
CA GLN A 159 -2.64 -15.41 17.08
C GLN A 159 -4.08 -15.46 17.56
N LEU A 160 -4.48 -14.51 18.39
CA LEU A 160 -5.86 -14.41 18.88
C LEU A 160 -6.86 -14.31 17.71
N ARG A 161 -6.57 -13.48 16.71
CA ARG A 161 -7.41 -13.36 15.52
C ARG A 161 -7.51 -14.69 14.76
N MET A 162 -6.40 -15.41 14.58
CA MET A 162 -6.42 -16.70 13.90
C MET A 162 -7.15 -17.77 14.72
N ASP A 163 -7.00 -17.75 16.03
CA ASP A 163 -7.68 -18.69 16.92
C ASP A 163 -9.19 -18.44 16.88
N VAL A 164 -9.62 -17.18 16.88
CA VAL A 164 -11.03 -16.81 16.71
C VAL A 164 -11.55 -17.27 15.34
N ASP A 165 -10.82 -17.02 14.25
CA ASP A 165 -11.22 -17.43 12.90
C ASP A 165 -11.28 -18.94 12.71
N ARG A 166 -10.47 -19.70 13.47
CA ARG A 166 -10.44 -21.17 13.43
C ARG A 166 -11.38 -21.84 14.44
N THR A 167 -11.82 -21.08 15.45
CA THR A 167 -12.69 -21.64 16.50
C THR A 167 -14.05 -22.01 15.91
N ARG A 168 -14.38 -23.28 15.96
CA ARG A 168 -15.72 -23.78 15.62
C ARG A 168 -16.51 -23.93 16.90
N ILE A 169 -17.72 -23.42 16.90
CA ILE A 169 -18.66 -23.62 18.00
C ILE A 169 -19.22 -25.05 17.86
N ASN A 170 -18.71 -25.93 18.69
CA ASN A 170 -19.12 -27.34 18.66
C ASN A 170 -20.51 -27.58 19.29
N ASN A 171 -20.97 -26.67 20.14
CA ASN A 171 -22.31 -26.73 20.71
C ASN A 171 -23.34 -26.16 19.74
N PRO A 172 -24.28 -27.00 19.23
CA PRO A 172 -25.24 -26.55 18.20
C PRO A 172 -26.19 -25.47 18.72
N LEU A 173 -26.57 -25.47 19.98
CA LEU A 173 -27.41 -24.43 20.59
C LEU A 173 -26.68 -23.09 20.62
N LEU A 174 -25.44 -23.10 21.09
CA LEU A 174 -24.61 -21.88 21.12
C LEU A 174 -24.31 -21.37 19.70
N ALA A 175 -24.06 -22.26 18.74
CA ALA A 175 -23.86 -21.89 17.35
C ALA A 175 -25.09 -21.19 16.78
N GLN A 176 -26.29 -21.66 17.11
CA GLN A 176 -27.54 -21.04 16.69
C GLN A 176 -27.74 -19.68 17.34
N GLU A 177 -27.53 -19.57 18.67
CA GLU A 177 -27.63 -18.28 19.38
C GLU A 177 -26.66 -17.23 18.83
N VAL A 178 -25.42 -17.63 18.51
CA VAL A 178 -24.43 -16.73 17.90
C VAL A 178 -24.84 -16.33 16.49
N ALA A 179 -25.40 -17.24 15.71
CA ALA A 179 -25.93 -16.96 14.37
C ALA A 179 -27.09 -15.97 14.44
N ASP A 180 -28.05 -16.19 15.33
CA ASP A 180 -29.20 -15.31 15.57
C ASP A 180 -28.74 -13.91 16.04
N PHE A 181 -27.81 -13.87 17.00
CA PHE A 181 -27.21 -12.59 17.42
C PHE A 181 -26.52 -11.84 16.26
N THR A 182 -25.78 -12.59 15.44
CA THR A 182 -25.07 -11.97 14.31
C THR A 182 -26.04 -11.42 13.28
N HIS A 183 -27.11 -12.14 13.02
CA HIS A 183 -28.13 -11.74 12.05
C HIS A 183 -29.01 -10.59 12.58
N ASP A 184 -29.51 -10.70 13.79
CA ASP A 184 -30.54 -9.81 14.30
C ASP A 184 -29.99 -8.56 15.00
N CYS A 185 -28.83 -8.66 15.61
CA CYS A 185 -28.22 -7.58 16.39
C CYS A 185 -26.99 -7.00 15.73
N TYR A 186 -25.96 -7.83 15.47
CA TYR A 186 -24.67 -7.35 15.02
C TYR A 186 -24.69 -6.81 13.58
N GLY A 187 -25.31 -7.52 12.65
CA GLY A 187 -25.44 -7.13 11.24
C GLY A 187 -26.14 -5.78 11.07
N PRO A 188 -27.35 -5.60 11.60
CA PRO A 188 -28.09 -4.35 11.52
C PRO A 188 -27.38 -3.17 12.24
N SER A 189 -26.75 -3.44 13.39
CA SER A 189 -26.00 -2.40 14.13
C SER A 189 -24.79 -1.92 13.35
N ARG A 190 -24.05 -2.83 12.74
CA ARG A 190 -22.92 -2.52 11.88
C ARG A 190 -23.34 -1.74 10.65
N ALA A 191 -24.43 -2.13 9.99
CA ALA A 191 -24.99 -1.41 8.84
C ALA A 191 -25.39 0.03 9.20
N ARG A 192 -26.05 0.23 10.36
CA ARG A 192 -26.41 1.57 10.87
C ARG A 192 -25.20 2.42 11.18
N LEU A 193 -24.14 1.84 11.73
CA LEU A 193 -22.90 2.55 12.01
C LEU A 193 -22.22 3.01 10.70
N PHE A 194 -22.17 2.15 9.71
CA PHE A 194 -21.64 2.47 8.38
C PHE A 194 -22.41 3.59 7.71
N MET A 195 -23.75 3.54 7.76
CA MET A 195 -24.60 4.59 7.17
C MET A 195 -24.41 5.94 7.88
N ARG A 196 -24.25 5.95 9.20
CA ARG A 196 -23.95 7.19 9.93
C ARG A 196 -22.58 7.78 9.58
N CYS A 197 -21.56 6.94 9.43
CA CYS A 197 -20.23 7.41 9.01
C CYS A 197 -20.26 8.00 7.59
N LEU A 198 -21.01 7.40 6.65
CA LEU A 198 -21.15 7.92 5.29
C LEU A 198 -21.90 9.26 5.24
N LEU A 199 -22.96 9.43 6.03
CA LEU A 199 -23.69 10.70 6.11
C LEU A 199 -22.82 11.83 6.68
N TYR A 200 -21.96 11.54 7.66
CA TYR A 200 -21.06 12.54 8.25
C TYR A 200 -19.94 13.00 7.34
N THR A 201 -19.56 12.17 6.33
CA THR A 201 -18.53 12.52 5.33
C THR A 201 -19.09 13.23 4.10
N SER A 202 -20.42 13.24 3.91
CA SER A 202 -21.05 13.94 2.79
C SER A 202 -21.41 15.41 3.07
N ASP A 203 -21.36 15.84 4.34
CA ASP A 203 -21.66 17.22 4.78
C ASP A 203 -20.40 18.03 5.13
N ALA A 204 -19.19 17.51 4.82
CA ALA A 204 -17.91 18.21 4.93
C ALA A 204 -17.33 18.45 3.53
#